data_a129e683f13bf21e0ce5e7b83306f7ca
#
_entry.id   a129e683f13bf21e0ce5e7b83306f7ca
#
_cell.length_a   1.000
_cell.length_b   1.000
_cell.length_c   1.000
_cell.angle_alpha   90.00
_cell.angle_beta   90.00
_cell.angle_gamma   90.00
#
_symmetry.space_group_name_H-M   'P 1'
#
loop_
_entity.id
_entity.type
_entity.pdbx_description
1 polymer ?
#
loop_
_entity_poly.entity_id
_entity_poly.type
_entity_poly.pdbx_seq_one_letter_code
_entity_poly.pdbx_strand_id
1 'polypeptide(L)'
;MDTYYAERQRRARELHGSGKKVLGYFCCFVPLELLTAFDIVPYRIQGNVREPIDRADACLEPMSCPYVRSCLDIALKGSYEFLDGLVVPHSCDTIEKIYDIWKYHLKPSYSHFLNVPHMLTADAHQFFKKELETFVASLEGFTGLKMTAERLRRAIHLHNENRSLLRQLYELRKAQPPMVSGVEVIRMLIAGMGMPVADYSDMVNSFIADVSDRLPDSHKLPRILLYGAELDDAAFIKLVEDSGAHVVVDDLCTGTRTFWQDVEITTDPLDGIVKRYLSIYCPRSYIAQGSTREKDLDNRFGYLGRYVRDFKVDGAILYILRYCDTYEMDAPDVRDFLRNQGIPVLILEDDYTLTSSGQLRTRIQAFLEMIS
;
A
#
# COMPACT_ATOMS: atom_id res chain seq x y z
N MET A 1 -17.77 0.44 -6.83
CA MET A 1 -16.61 0.95 -6.08
C MET A 1 -17.01 1.62 -4.77
N ASP A 2 -17.78 2.71 -4.78
CA ASP A 2 -18.05 3.52 -3.57
C ASP A 2 -18.68 2.76 -2.41
N THR A 3 -19.57 1.80 -2.67
CA THR A 3 -20.12 0.94 -1.65
C THR A 3 -19.05 0.11 -0.93
N TYR A 4 -18.10 -0.48 -1.67
CA TYR A 4 -17.00 -1.26 -1.09
C TYR A 4 -15.96 -0.39 -0.40
N TYR A 5 -15.78 0.85 -0.84
CA TYR A 5 -14.97 1.81 -0.12
C TYR A 5 -15.62 2.24 1.21
N ALA A 6 -16.92 2.51 1.21
CA ALA A 6 -17.65 2.92 2.41
C ALA A 6 -17.80 1.76 3.42
N GLU A 7 -18.04 0.56 2.92
CA GLU A 7 -18.23 -0.68 3.69
C GLU A 7 -17.05 -1.64 3.47
N ARG A 8 -15.83 -1.23 3.84
CA ARG A 8 -14.56 -1.91 3.51
C ARG A 8 -14.52 -3.40 3.87
N GLN A 9 -15.24 -3.80 4.92
CA GLN A 9 -15.27 -5.17 5.42
C GLN A 9 -16.36 -6.02 4.76
N ARG A 10 -17.27 -5.41 4.02
CA ARG A 10 -18.48 -6.07 3.51
C ARG A 10 -18.17 -7.34 2.75
N ARG A 11 -17.35 -7.25 1.70
CA ARG A 11 -17.06 -8.40 0.84
C ARG A 11 -16.35 -9.53 1.59
N ALA A 12 -15.38 -9.19 2.43
CA ALA A 12 -14.67 -10.17 3.26
C ALA A 12 -15.62 -10.87 4.25
N ARG A 13 -16.54 -10.13 4.90
CA ARG A 13 -17.55 -10.71 5.81
C ARG A 13 -18.54 -11.62 5.08
N GLU A 14 -19.02 -11.24 3.89
CA GLU A 14 -19.89 -12.07 3.06
C GLU A 14 -19.21 -13.41 2.71
N LEU A 15 -17.95 -13.35 2.30
CA LEU A 15 -17.16 -14.53 1.95
C LEU A 15 -16.85 -15.41 3.16
N HIS A 16 -16.49 -14.82 4.30
CA HIS A 16 -16.33 -15.56 5.55
C HIS A 16 -17.64 -16.27 5.96
N GLY A 17 -18.77 -15.57 5.88
CA GLY A 17 -20.07 -16.15 6.16
C GLY A 17 -20.47 -17.30 5.20
N SER A 18 -19.89 -17.35 4.00
CA SER A 18 -20.03 -18.46 3.06
C SER A 18 -19.02 -19.61 3.25
N GLY A 19 -18.18 -19.54 4.30
CA GLY A 19 -17.19 -20.55 4.66
C GLY A 19 -15.83 -20.37 4.02
N LYS A 20 -15.54 -19.23 3.35
CA LYS A 20 -14.19 -18.91 2.88
C LYS A 20 -13.31 -18.49 4.05
N LYS A 21 -12.05 -18.89 4.04
CA LYS A 21 -11.06 -18.40 5.01
C LYS A 21 -10.63 -16.99 4.63
N VAL A 22 -10.53 -16.10 5.62
CA VAL A 22 -10.10 -14.71 5.46
C VAL A 22 -8.91 -14.46 6.37
N LEU A 23 -7.76 -14.10 5.79
CA LEU A 23 -6.59 -13.71 6.56
C LEU A 23 -6.32 -12.22 6.45
N GLY A 24 -6.24 -11.57 7.62
CA GLY A 24 -5.78 -10.21 7.74
C GLY A 24 -4.27 -10.11 7.44
N TYR A 25 -3.84 -9.01 6.81
CA TYR A 25 -2.42 -8.77 6.60
C TYR A 25 -2.07 -7.28 6.73
N PHE A 26 -0.82 -7.02 7.09
CA PHE A 26 -0.24 -5.68 7.09
C PHE A 26 0.77 -5.51 5.96
N CYS A 27 1.03 -4.26 5.59
CA CYS A 27 2.08 -3.85 4.67
C CYS A 27 1.97 -4.45 3.25
N CYS A 28 2.85 -4.02 2.34
CA CYS A 28 2.89 -4.47 0.93
C CYS A 28 3.80 -5.68 0.69
N PHE A 29 4.44 -6.22 1.74
CA PHE A 29 5.42 -7.31 1.62
C PHE A 29 4.84 -8.71 1.78
N VAL A 30 3.54 -8.86 2.03
CA VAL A 30 2.89 -10.18 2.08
C VAL A 30 2.57 -10.64 0.66
N PRO A 31 3.06 -11.81 0.20
CA PRO A 31 2.76 -12.33 -1.13
C PRO A 31 1.31 -12.83 -1.21
N LEU A 32 0.43 -11.97 -1.74
CA LEU A 32 -1.01 -12.27 -1.84
C LEU A 32 -1.30 -13.42 -2.80
N GLU A 33 -0.41 -13.69 -3.74
CA GLU A 33 -0.45 -14.83 -4.65
C GLU A 33 -0.48 -16.15 -3.88
N LEU A 34 0.28 -16.25 -2.77
CA LEU A 34 0.26 -17.44 -1.92
C LEU A 34 -1.09 -17.62 -1.24
N LEU A 35 -1.68 -16.54 -0.69
CA LEU A 35 -3.01 -16.61 -0.08
C LEU A 35 -4.07 -17.03 -1.11
N THR A 36 -4.05 -16.41 -2.28
CA THR A 36 -4.96 -16.75 -3.40
C THR A 36 -4.79 -18.20 -3.85
N ALA A 37 -3.55 -18.72 -3.92
CA ALA A 37 -3.28 -20.10 -4.30
C ALA A 37 -3.84 -21.13 -3.28
N PHE A 38 -4.08 -20.72 -2.04
CA PHE A 38 -4.73 -21.51 -1.00
C PHE A 38 -6.25 -21.24 -0.87
N ASP A 39 -6.87 -20.54 -1.80
CA ASP A 39 -8.28 -20.12 -1.75
C ASP A 39 -8.62 -19.24 -0.53
N ILE A 40 -7.64 -18.53 0.01
CA ILE A 40 -7.80 -17.60 1.13
C ILE A 40 -8.06 -16.20 0.58
N VAL A 41 -9.02 -15.52 1.17
CA VAL A 41 -9.33 -14.10 0.90
C VAL A 41 -8.33 -13.24 1.67
N PRO A 42 -7.45 -12.48 1.01
CA PRO A 42 -6.60 -11.53 1.69
C PRO A 42 -7.39 -10.29 2.10
N TYR A 43 -7.25 -9.88 3.35
CA TYR A 43 -7.86 -8.65 3.85
C TYR A 43 -6.78 -7.72 4.41
N ARG A 44 -6.57 -6.55 3.78
CA ARG A 44 -5.67 -5.54 4.31
C ARG A 44 -6.24 -4.97 5.60
N ILE A 45 -5.50 -5.10 6.69
CA ILE A 45 -5.86 -4.42 7.95
C ILE A 45 -5.76 -2.92 7.73
N GLN A 46 -6.79 -2.19 8.13
CA GLN A 46 -6.93 -0.74 7.94
C GLN A 46 -7.29 -0.09 9.26
N GLY A 47 -6.92 1.18 9.42
CA GLY A 47 -7.33 2.01 10.55
C GLY A 47 -8.63 2.78 10.27
N ASN A 48 -8.93 3.74 11.13
CA ASN A 48 -10.04 4.66 10.95
C ASN A 48 -9.67 6.07 11.44
N VAL A 49 -9.41 6.98 10.52
CA VAL A 49 -9.04 8.37 10.81
C VAL A 49 -10.16 9.18 11.50
N ARG A 50 -11.38 8.62 11.58
CA ARG A 50 -12.56 9.27 12.17
C ARG A 50 -12.84 8.84 13.59
N GLU A 51 -12.18 7.77 14.05
CA GLU A 51 -12.34 7.25 15.41
C GLU A 51 -11.13 7.58 16.29
N PRO A 52 -11.36 7.93 17.57
CA PRO A 52 -10.26 8.12 18.51
C PRO A 52 -9.58 6.79 18.83
N ILE A 53 -8.28 6.85 19.06
CA ILE A 53 -7.48 5.73 19.54
C ILE A 53 -7.54 5.78 21.09
N ASP A 54 -8.13 4.78 21.72
CA ASP A 54 -8.30 4.71 23.18
C ASP A 54 -7.88 3.35 23.77
N ARG A 55 -8.29 2.22 23.18
CA ARG A 55 -7.94 0.87 23.68
C ARG A 55 -6.50 0.48 23.36
N ALA A 56 -6.03 0.86 22.20
CA ALA A 56 -4.65 0.53 21.79
C ALA A 56 -3.59 1.24 22.66
N ASP A 57 -3.91 2.40 23.22
CA ASP A 57 -3.00 3.15 24.08
C ASP A 57 -2.69 2.45 25.42
N ALA A 58 -3.48 1.44 25.79
CA ALA A 58 -3.16 0.55 26.90
C ALA A 58 -2.15 -0.55 26.55
N CYS A 59 -1.88 -0.77 25.25
CA CYS A 59 -1.08 -1.89 24.72
C CYS A 59 0.14 -1.44 23.92
N LEU A 60 0.08 -0.24 23.32
CA LEU A 60 1.14 0.37 22.52
C LEU A 60 1.50 1.74 23.06
N GLU A 61 2.77 2.07 22.99
CA GLU A 61 3.25 3.39 23.35
C GLU A 61 2.63 4.48 22.46
N PRO A 62 2.26 5.65 23.02
CA PRO A 62 1.70 6.76 22.23
C PRO A 62 2.62 7.27 21.10
N MET A 63 3.95 7.03 21.22
CA MET A 63 4.96 7.34 20.20
C MET A 63 5.07 6.27 19.10
N SER A 64 4.21 5.27 19.09
CA SER A 64 4.10 4.33 17.98
C SER A 64 3.27 4.92 16.84
N CYS A 65 3.52 4.46 15.61
CA CYS A 65 2.82 4.89 14.39
C CYS A 65 1.28 4.91 14.60
N PRO A 66 0.60 6.05 14.43
CA PRO A 66 -0.82 6.19 14.75
C PRO A 66 -1.73 5.35 13.84
N TYR A 67 -1.32 5.06 12.59
CA TYR A 67 -2.02 4.11 11.74
C TYR A 67 -2.09 2.71 12.39
N VAL A 68 -0.95 2.20 12.86
CA VAL A 68 -0.89 0.86 13.48
C VAL A 68 -1.66 0.83 14.80
N ARG A 69 -1.58 1.91 15.60
CA ARG A 69 -2.37 2.07 16.82
C ARG A 69 -3.87 2.06 16.52
N SER A 70 -4.31 2.77 15.48
CA SER A 70 -5.70 2.77 15.03
C SER A 70 -6.15 1.37 14.56
N CYS A 71 -5.32 0.64 13.81
CA CYS A 71 -5.62 -0.74 13.41
C CYS A 71 -5.84 -1.66 14.61
N LEU A 72 -4.96 -1.57 15.62
CA LEU A 72 -5.11 -2.34 16.86
C LEU A 72 -6.36 -1.94 17.64
N ASP A 73 -6.62 -0.65 17.73
CA ASP A 73 -7.76 -0.11 18.46
C ASP A 73 -9.09 -0.64 17.93
N ILE A 74 -9.27 -0.61 16.62
CA ILE A 74 -10.44 -1.17 15.94
C ILE A 74 -10.54 -2.68 16.14
N ALA A 75 -9.42 -3.38 16.14
CA ALA A 75 -9.37 -4.81 16.38
C ALA A 75 -9.81 -5.15 17.81
N LEU A 76 -9.31 -4.41 18.82
CA LEU A 76 -9.72 -4.56 20.22
C LEU A 76 -11.20 -4.18 20.47
N LYS A 77 -11.79 -3.39 19.57
CA LYS A 77 -13.22 -3.08 19.55
C LYS A 77 -14.06 -4.15 18.84
N GLY A 78 -13.46 -5.22 18.32
CA GLY A 78 -14.14 -6.36 17.71
C GLY A 78 -14.42 -6.24 16.21
N SER A 79 -13.92 -5.20 15.53
CA SER A 79 -14.21 -4.98 14.11
C SER A 79 -13.66 -6.06 13.18
N TYR A 80 -12.67 -6.84 13.63
CA TYR A 80 -11.97 -7.86 12.83
C TYR A 80 -12.27 -9.31 13.27
N GLU A 81 -13.38 -9.57 13.96
CA GLU A 81 -13.78 -10.91 14.40
C GLU A 81 -14.07 -11.89 13.24
N PHE A 82 -14.27 -11.38 12.02
CA PHE A 82 -14.45 -12.20 10.82
C PHE A 82 -13.13 -12.74 10.25
N LEU A 83 -11.99 -12.34 10.77
CA LEU A 83 -10.68 -12.85 10.32
C LEU A 83 -10.38 -14.20 10.97
N ASP A 84 -10.05 -15.19 10.13
CA ASP A 84 -9.56 -16.49 10.61
C ASP A 84 -8.12 -16.42 11.14
N GLY A 85 -7.39 -15.37 10.81
CA GLY A 85 -6.01 -15.19 11.26
C GLY A 85 -5.33 -13.96 10.70
N LEU A 86 -4.02 -13.88 10.97
CA LEU A 86 -3.19 -12.72 10.66
C LEU A 86 -1.85 -13.13 10.05
N VAL A 87 -1.41 -12.40 9.02
CA VAL A 87 -0.06 -12.47 8.45
C VAL A 87 0.61 -11.11 8.59
N VAL A 88 1.76 -11.07 9.24
CA VAL A 88 2.51 -9.83 9.48
C VAL A 88 3.91 -9.97 8.90
N PRO A 89 4.35 -9.11 7.97
CA PRO A 89 5.71 -9.14 7.47
C PRO A 89 6.63 -8.31 8.38
N HIS A 90 7.88 -8.73 8.47
CA HIS A 90 8.94 -7.92 9.07
C HIS A 90 9.18 -6.68 8.19
N SER A 91 8.49 -5.59 8.46
CA SER A 91 8.58 -4.35 7.65
C SER A 91 9.11 -3.15 8.41
N CYS A 92 8.63 -2.88 9.61
CA CYS A 92 9.16 -1.87 10.52
C CYS A 92 8.85 -2.26 11.96
N ASP A 93 9.53 -1.64 12.93
CA ASP A 93 9.40 -1.96 14.35
C ASP A 93 7.96 -2.01 14.85
N THR A 94 7.15 -1.03 14.49
CA THR A 94 5.76 -0.97 14.96
C THR A 94 4.92 -2.11 14.37
N ILE A 95 5.13 -2.46 13.10
CA ILE A 95 4.46 -3.62 12.47
C ILE A 95 4.96 -4.94 13.06
N GLU A 96 6.22 -5.04 13.43
CA GLU A 96 6.76 -6.22 14.09
C GLU A 96 6.15 -6.39 15.49
N LYS A 97 6.15 -5.34 16.29
CA LYS A 97 5.55 -5.35 17.65
C LYS A 97 4.07 -5.69 17.65
N ILE A 98 3.31 -5.20 16.64
CA ILE A 98 1.87 -5.48 16.57
C ILE A 98 1.58 -6.98 16.44
N TYR A 99 2.46 -7.78 15.85
CA TYR A 99 2.26 -9.22 15.70
C TYR A 99 2.04 -9.92 17.05
N ASP A 100 2.93 -9.69 18.02
CA ASP A 100 2.84 -10.32 19.33
C ASP A 100 1.70 -9.74 20.18
N ILE A 101 1.49 -8.41 20.11
CA ILE A 101 0.40 -7.74 20.81
C ILE A 101 -0.96 -8.26 20.31
N TRP A 102 -1.12 -8.40 18.99
CA TRP A 102 -2.33 -8.94 18.38
C TRP A 102 -2.60 -10.36 18.83
N LYS A 103 -1.58 -11.23 18.78
CA LYS A 103 -1.69 -12.62 19.25
C LYS A 103 -2.09 -12.72 20.71
N TYR A 104 -1.49 -11.89 21.56
CA TYR A 104 -1.76 -11.90 22.99
C TYR A 104 -3.22 -11.52 23.32
N HIS A 105 -3.71 -10.46 22.71
CA HIS A 105 -5.04 -9.91 23.01
C HIS A 105 -6.17 -10.56 22.23
N LEU A 106 -5.99 -10.85 20.95
CA LEU A 106 -7.06 -11.30 20.05
C LEU A 106 -7.05 -12.81 19.78
N LYS A 107 -5.93 -13.49 20.08
CA LYS A 107 -5.79 -14.95 20.01
C LYS A 107 -6.32 -15.55 18.71
N PRO A 108 -5.89 -15.10 17.53
CA PRO A 108 -6.37 -15.61 16.25
C PRO A 108 -6.08 -17.11 16.12
N SER A 109 -6.94 -17.85 15.41
CA SER A 109 -6.76 -19.29 15.18
C SER A 109 -5.55 -19.61 14.30
N TYR A 110 -5.11 -18.66 13.48
CA TYR A 110 -3.91 -18.71 12.67
C TYR A 110 -3.13 -17.41 12.78
N SER A 111 -1.80 -17.50 12.86
CA SER A 111 -0.92 -16.34 12.74
C SER A 111 0.42 -16.74 12.16
N HIS A 112 0.95 -15.92 11.26
CA HIS A 112 2.27 -16.13 10.67
C HIS A 112 3.06 -14.83 10.63
N PHE A 113 4.28 -14.85 11.14
CA PHE A 113 5.24 -13.77 10.99
C PHE A 113 6.15 -14.10 9.81
N LEU A 114 6.10 -13.27 8.77
CA LEU A 114 6.90 -13.45 7.56
C LEU A 114 8.19 -12.62 7.68
N ASN A 115 9.29 -13.28 7.84
CA ASN A 115 10.58 -12.62 8.02
C ASN A 115 11.18 -12.17 6.69
N VAL A 116 10.85 -10.94 6.27
CA VAL A 116 11.31 -10.36 5.01
C VAL A 116 12.66 -9.68 5.21
N PRO A 117 13.72 -10.05 4.48
CA PRO A 117 15.03 -9.41 4.64
C PRO A 117 15.02 -7.95 4.15
N HIS A 118 15.89 -7.12 4.75
CA HIS A 118 16.06 -5.73 4.37
C HIS A 118 17.11 -5.53 3.26
N MET A 119 17.93 -6.54 2.99
CA MET A 119 19.02 -6.49 2.02
C MET A 119 18.63 -7.18 0.71
N LEU A 120 19.24 -6.74 -0.41
CA LEU A 120 18.98 -7.30 -1.75
C LEU A 120 20.20 -8.09 -2.26
N THR A 121 20.79 -8.92 -1.39
CA THR A 121 21.89 -9.82 -1.73
C THR A 121 21.37 -11.16 -2.21
N ALA A 122 22.23 -11.96 -2.85
CA ALA A 122 21.89 -13.33 -3.24
C ALA A 122 21.49 -14.19 -2.02
N ASP A 123 22.16 -14.01 -0.88
CA ASP A 123 21.84 -14.70 0.37
C ASP A 123 20.46 -14.28 0.90
N ALA A 124 20.12 -13.01 0.79
CA ALA A 124 18.79 -12.52 1.16
C ALA A 124 17.69 -13.15 0.29
N HIS A 125 17.93 -13.34 -1.01
CA HIS A 125 17.00 -14.05 -1.90
C HIS A 125 16.82 -15.51 -1.46
N GLN A 126 17.91 -16.21 -1.16
CA GLN A 126 17.83 -17.61 -0.68
C GLN A 126 17.13 -17.72 0.68
N PHE A 127 17.44 -16.81 1.59
CA PHE A 127 16.78 -16.73 2.88
C PHE A 127 15.28 -16.50 2.71
N PHE A 128 14.88 -15.51 1.94
CA PHE A 128 13.45 -15.20 1.75
C PHE A 128 12.71 -16.35 1.05
N LYS A 129 13.36 -17.05 0.11
CA LYS A 129 12.76 -18.26 -0.49
C LYS A 129 12.43 -19.31 0.57
N LYS A 130 13.33 -19.57 1.50
CA LYS A 130 13.09 -20.52 2.60
C LYS A 130 11.97 -20.05 3.55
N GLU A 131 11.91 -18.76 3.84
CA GLU A 131 10.80 -18.16 4.59
C GLU A 131 9.46 -18.37 3.88
N LEU A 132 9.41 -18.19 2.55
CA LEU A 132 8.21 -18.48 1.77
C LEU A 132 7.86 -19.98 1.74
N GLU A 133 8.84 -20.87 1.67
CA GLU A 133 8.61 -22.32 1.79
C GLU A 133 8.01 -22.67 3.16
N THR A 134 8.51 -22.05 4.23
CA THR A 134 7.96 -22.19 5.58
C THR A 134 6.54 -21.64 5.68
N PHE A 135 6.28 -20.49 5.05
CA PHE A 135 4.94 -19.90 4.99
C PHE A 135 3.96 -20.81 4.22
N VAL A 136 4.38 -21.35 3.08
CA VAL A 136 3.59 -22.35 2.31
C VAL A 136 3.25 -23.56 3.18
N ALA A 137 4.23 -24.16 3.86
CA ALA A 137 3.99 -25.29 4.75
C ALA A 137 3.01 -24.96 5.89
N SER A 138 3.08 -23.75 6.44
CA SER A 138 2.15 -23.25 7.47
C SER A 138 0.73 -23.11 6.90
N LEU A 139 0.58 -22.58 5.68
CA LEU A 139 -0.73 -22.45 5.01
C LEU A 139 -1.31 -23.83 4.62
N GLU A 140 -0.48 -24.79 4.24
CA GLU A 140 -0.90 -26.19 4.03
C GLU A 140 -1.51 -26.79 5.32
N GLY A 141 -0.83 -26.59 6.46
CA GLY A 141 -1.35 -27.02 7.75
C GLY A 141 -2.66 -26.36 8.15
N PHE A 142 -2.80 -25.06 7.85
CA PHE A 142 -4.00 -24.29 8.18
C PHE A 142 -5.20 -24.61 7.30
N THR A 143 -4.98 -24.83 6.00
CA THR A 143 -6.07 -25.04 5.03
C THR A 143 -6.37 -26.51 4.76
N GLY A 144 -5.41 -27.42 5.01
CA GLY A 144 -5.46 -28.82 4.57
C GLY A 144 -5.19 -29.00 3.07
N LEU A 145 -5.00 -27.92 2.31
CA LEU A 145 -4.69 -27.97 0.87
C LEU A 145 -3.19 -28.13 0.65
N LYS A 146 -2.81 -28.77 -0.45
CA LYS A 146 -1.40 -28.85 -0.88
C LYS A 146 -1.10 -27.81 -1.96
N MET A 147 0.04 -27.13 -1.81
CA MET A 147 0.56 -26.24 -2.82
C MET A 147 1.07 -27.04 -4.03
N THR A 148 0.69 -26.60 -5.20
CA THR A 148 1.26 -27.07 -6.48
C THR A 148 1.77 -25.89 -7.28
N ALA A 149 2.79 -26.15 -8.12
CA ALA A 149 3.30 -25.10 -9.01
C ALA A 149 2.21 -24.53 -9.94
N GLU A 150 1.24 -25.36 -10.34
CA GLU A 150 0.11 -24.94 -11.16
C GLU A 150 -0.82 -23.96 -10.43
N ARG A 151 -1.21 -24.28 -9.17
CA ARG A 151 -2.03 -23.37 -8.34
C ARG A 151 -1.35 -22.03 -8.16
N LEU A 152 -0.03 -22.04 -7.86
CA LEU A 152 0.71 -20.81 -7.65
C LEU A 152 0.86 -20.00 -8.94
N ARG A 153 1.16 -20.65 -10.09
CA ARG A 153 1.20 -19.96 -11.39
C ARG A 153 -0.14 -19.33 -11.74
N ARG A 154 -1.26 -20.01 -11.50
CA ARG A 154 -2.59 -19.45 -11.72
C ARG A 154 -2.84 -18.22 -10.87
N ALA A 155 -2.47 -18.26 -9.58
CA ALA A 155 -2.58 -17.10 -8.71
C ALA A 155 -1.69 -15.94 -9.17
N ILE A 156 -0.46 -16.21 -9.59
CA ILE A 156 0.45 -15.19 -10.16
C ILE A 156 -0.19 -14.54 -11.40
N HIS A 157 -0.77 -15.31 -12.32
CA HIS A 157 -1.45 -14.75 -13.50
C HIS A 157 -2.58 -13.80 -13.09
N LEU A 158 -3.48 -14.22 -12.19
CA LEU A 158 -4.59 -13.39 -11.73
C LEU A 158 -4.10 -12.07 -11.10
N HIS A 159 -3.06 -12.12 -10.28
CA HIS A 159 -2.50 -10.91 -9.68
C HIS A 159 -1.77 -10.03 -10.70
N ASN A 160 -1.07 -10.59 -11.69
CA ASN A 160 -0.44 -9.81 -12.75
C ASN A 160 -1.47 -9.14 -13.67
N GLU A 161 -2.58 -9.83 -13.98
CA GLU A 161 -3.72 -9.24 -14.71
C GLU A 161 -4.30 -8.05 -13.94
N ASN A 162 -4.54 -8.20 -12.65
CA ASN A 162 -5.00 -7.10 -11.79
C ASN A 162 -4.00 -5.93 -11.78
N ARG A 163 -2.71 -6.20 -11.62
CA ARG A 163 -1.66 -5.17 -11.69
C ARG A 163 -1.66 -4.44 -13.03
N SER A 164 -1.86 -5.16 -14.13
CA SER A 164 -1.98 -4.57 -15.46
C SER A 164 -3.16 -3.61 -15.56
N LEU A 165 -4.34 -4.00 -15.04
CA LEU A 165 -5.52 -3.15 -15.00
C LEU A 165 -5.29 -1.89 -14.14
N LEU A 166 -4.64 -2.02 -12.99
CA LEU A 166 -4.31 -0.87 -12.15
C LEU A 166 -3.32 0.08 -12.82
N ARG A 167 -2.33 -0.44 -13.57
CA ARG A 167 -1.46 0.42 -14.38
C ARG A 167 -2.24 1.13 -15.49
N GLN A 168 -3.19 0.46 -16.15
CA GLN A 168 -4.09 1.10 -17.14
C GLN A 168 -4.93 2.21 -16.50
N LEU A 169 -5.44 2.00 -15.28
CA LEU A 169 -6.12 3.06 -14.52
C LEU A 169 -5.19 4.26 -14.29
N TYR A 170 -3.91 4.03 -13.99
CA TYR A 170 -2.94 5.12 -13.81
C TYR A 170 -2.58 5.83 -15.13
N GLU A 171 -2.61 5.14 -16.27
CA GLU A 171 -2.42 5.81 -17.57
C GLU A 171 -3.46 6.91 -17.83
N LEU A 172 -4.71 6.74 -17.34
CA LEU A 172 -5.76 7.75 -17.46
C LEU A 172 -5.44 9.05 -16.71
N ARG A 173 -4.54 9.00 -15.72
CA ARG A 173 -4.06 10.17 -14.96
C ARG A 173 -2.97 10.96 -15.69
N LYS A 174 -2.37 10.40 -16.77
CA LYS A 174 -1.36 11.10 -17.58
C LYS A 174 -1.98 12.14 -18.52
N ALA A 175 -3.28 12.03 -18.84
CA ALA A 175 -4.01 13.02 -19.60
C ALA A 175 -3.94 14.42 -18.94
N GLN A 176 -4.11 15.47 -19.73
CA GLN A 176 -4.11 16.87 -19.27
C GLN A 176 -5.39 17.58 -19.74
N PRO A 177 -6.33 17.78 -18.83
CA PRO A 177 -6.40 17.33 -17.44
C PRO A 177 -6.60 15.81 -17.29
N PRO A 178 -6.39 15.23 -16.08
CA PRO A 178 -6.59 13.79 -15.84
C PRO A 178 -8.04 13.36 -16.07
N MET A 179 -8.24 12.15 -16.61
CA MET A 179 -9.58 11.58 -16.82
C MET A 179 -10.18 11.02 -15.53
N VAL A 180 -9.34 10.72 -14.54
CA VAL A 180 -9.73 10.23 -13.22
C VAL A 180 -9.01 11.02 -12.14
N SER A 181 -9.71 11.32 -11.05
CA SER A 181 -9.16 12.02 -9.90
C SER A 181 -8.32 11.09 -9.01
N GLY A 182 -7.44 11.68 -8.21
CA GLY A 182 -6.70 10.94 -7.18
C GLY A 182 -7.65 10.33 -6.13
N VAL A 183 -8.76 11.02 -5.81
CA VAL A 183 -9.80 10.50 -4.90
C VAL A 183 -10.45 9.23 -5.45
N GLU A 184 -10.81 9.18 -6.72
CA GLU A 184 -11.39 7.98 -7.33
C GLU A 184 -10.41 6.82 -7.31
N VAL A 185 -9.13 7.09 -7.63
CA VAL A 185 -8.10 6.06 -7.65
C VAL A 185 -7.85 5.50 -6.25
N ILE A 186 -7.65 6.33 -5.22
CA ILE A 186 -7.40 5.79 -3.87
C ILE A 186 -8.60 5.02 -3.32
N ARG A 187 -9.83 5.44 -3.61
CA ARG A 187 -11.03 4.68 -3.25
C ARG A 187 -11.07 3.32 -3.92
N MET A 188 -10.68 3.23 -5.20
CA MET A 188 -10.57 1.97 -5.93
C MET A 188 -9.55 1.04 -5.29
N LEU A 189 -8.35 1.55 -4.97
CA LEU A 189 -7.29 0.78 -4.35
C LEU A 189 -7.71 0.23 -2.97
N ILE A 190 -8.29 1.08 -2.13
CA ILE A 190 -8.76 0.70 -0.79
C ILE A 190 -9.90 -0.33 -0.87
N ALA A 191 -10.86 -0.13 -1.77
CA ALA A 191 -11.97 -1.08 -1.96
C ALA A 191 -11.47 -2.47 -2.37
N GLY A 192 -10.44 -2.54 -3.24
CA GLY A 192 -9.86 -3.80 -3.70
C GLY A 192 -9.09 -4.58 -2.64
N MET A 193 -8.63 -3.92 -1.56
CA MET A 193 -7.82 -4.54 -0.51
C MET A 193 -8.59 -5.48 0.43
N GLY A 194 -9.91 -5.54 0.32
CA GLY A 194 -10.77 -6.40 1.14
C GLY A 194 -11.54 -7.47 0.35
N MET A 195 -11.09 -7.83 -0.85
CA MET A 195 -11.79 -8.79 -1.71
C MET A 195 -10.83 -9.70 -2.49
N PRO A 196 -11.33 -10.84 -3.07
CA PRO A 196 -10.55 -11.66 -3.98
C PRO A 196 -10.05 -10.86 -5.19
N VAL A 197 -8.86 -11.19 -5.68
CA VAL A 197 -8.22 -10.50 -6.81
C VAL A 197 -9.07 -10.50 -8.08
N ALA A 198 -9.86 -11.55 -8.32
CA ALA A 198 -10.78 -11.61 -9.47
C ALA A 198 -11.89 -10.56 -9.36
N ASP A 199 -12.57 -10.48 -8.21
CA ASP A 199 -13.60 -9.46 -7.94
C ASP A 199 -13.03 -8.05 -8.06
N TYR A 200 -11.78 -7.85 -7.61
CA TYR A 200 -11.07 -6.60 -7.74
C TYR A 200 -10.79 -6.24 -9.20
N SER A 201 -10.32 -7.21 -9.99
CA SER A 201 -10.06 -7.02 -11.43
C SER A 201 -11.34 -6.64 -12.19
N ASP A 202 -12.44 -7.30 -11.89
CA ASP A 202 -13.75 -6.98 -12.50
C ASP A 202 -14.20 -5.56 -12.15
N MET A 203 -14.02 -5.15 -10.88
CA MET A 203 -14.36 -3.80 -10.43
C MET A 203 -13.50 -2.73 -11.11
N VAL A 204 -12.19 -2.96 -11.24
CA VAL A 204 -11.28 -2.02 -11.93
C VAL A 204 -11.60 -1.93 -13.41
N ASN A 205 -11.81 -3.06 -14.07
CA ASN A 205 -12.13 -3.11 -15.49
C ASN A 205 -13.43 -2.39 -15.83
N SER A 206 -14.48 -2.62 -15.03
CA SER A 206 -15.76 -1.90 -15.17
C SER A 206 -15.58 -0.40 -14.99
N PHE A 207 -14.78 0.03 -14.00
CA PHE A 207 -14.53 1.44 -13.78
C PHE A 207 -13.74 2.09 -14.92
N ILE A 208 -12.72 1.41 -15.46
CA ILE A 208 -11.96 1.91 -16.62
C ILE A 208 -12.90 2.10 -17.82
N ALA A 209 -13.80 1.16 -18.08
CA ALA A 209 -14.79 1.30 -19.14
C ALA A 209 -15.71 2.52 -18.93
N ASP A 210 -16.22 2.69 -17.71
CA ASP A 210 -17.13 3.81 -17.36
C ASP A 210 -16.47 5.19 -17.51
N VAL A 211 -15.14 5.29 -17.26
CA VAL A 211 -14.43 6.58 -17.32
C VAL A 211 -13.80 6.88 -18.66
N SER A 212 -13.66 5.88 -19.54
CA SER A 212 -13.04 6.06 -20.86
C SER A 212 -13.79 7.03 -21.77
N ASP A 213 -15.10 7.18 -21.57
CA ASP A 213 -15.96 8.09 -22.32
C ASP A 213 -16.17 9.46 -21.64
N ARG A 214 -15.53 9.70 -20.51
CA ARG A 214 -15.66 10.98 -19.78
C ARG A 214 -14.93 12.09 -20.55
N LEU A 215 -15.56 13.25 -20.59
CA LEU A 215 -14.86 14.48 -20.98
C LEU A 215 -14.01 14.94 -19.79
N PRO A 216 -12.71 15.18 -19.98
CA PRO A 216 -11.86 15.68 -18.91
C PRO A 216 -12.29 17.08 -18.47
N ASP A 217 -12.09 17.41 -17.19
CA ASP A 217 -12.29 18.76 -16.67
C ASP A 217 -11.41 19.76 -17.46
N SER A 218 -11.93 20.94 -17.73
CA SER A 218 -11.23 21.96 -18.52
C SER A 218 -10.15 22.74 -17.73
N HIS A 219 -10.09 22.59 -16.41
CA HIS A 219 -9.21 23.37 -15.55
C HIS A 219 -7.78 22.81 -15.55
N LYS A 220 -6.83 23.68 -15.89
CA LYS A 220 -5.41 23.38 -15.75
C LYS A 220 -4.98 23.66 -14.30
N LEU A 221 -4.85 22.60 -13.51
CA LEU A 221 -4.41 22.65 -12.11
C LEU A 221 -3.03 22.02 -11.96
N PRO A 222 -2.23 22.43 -10.94
CA PRO A 222 -0.96 21.80 -10.61
C PRO A 222 -1.08 20.28 -10.42
N ARG A 223 -0.10 19.54 -10.91
CA ARG A 223 -0.05 18.08 -10.92
C ARG A 223 0.88 17.60 -9.82
N ILE A 224 0.36 16.86 -8.87
CA ILE A 224 1.04 16.50 -7.63
C ILE A 224 1.42 15.01 -7.61
N LEU A 225 2.68 14.74 -7.29
CA LEU A 225 3.16 13.45 -6.80
C LEU A 225 2.92 13.38 -5.27
N LEU A 226 2.23 12.35 -4.81
CA LEU A 226 2.07 12.06 -3.38
C LEU A 226 3.01 10.93 -2.96
N TYR A 227 3.90 11.20 -2.01
CA TYR A 227 4.81 10.22 -1.42
C TYR A 227 4.48 10.01 0.06
N GLY A 228 4.50 8.76 0.53
CA GLY A 228 4.25 8.49 1.95
C GLY A 228 4.13 7.01 2.27
N ALA A 229 3.75 6.71 3.52
CA ALA A 229 3.57 5.35 4.01
C ALA A 229 2.19 4.78 3.62
N GLU A 230 1.36 4.58 4.60
CA GLU A 230 -0.01 4.07 4.45
C GLU A 230 -0.98 5.23 4.33
N LEU A 231 -1.87 5.16 3.36
CA LEU A 231 -2.99 6.07 3.20
C LEU A 231 -4.24 5.23 2.88
N ASP A 232 -4.96 4.87 3.91
CA ASP A 232 -6.13 3.99 3.84
C ASP A 232 -7.47 4.74 3.93
N ASP A 233 -7.44 6.06 3.75
CA ASP A 233 -8.62 6.92 3.62
C ASP A 233 -8.42 7.98 2.53
N ALA A 234 -9.48 8.32 1.80
CA ALA A 234 -9.42 9.29 0.72
C ALA A 234 -9.39 10.76 1.18
N ALA A 235 -9.56 11.04 2.48
CA ALA A 235 -9.75 12.39 3.00
C ALA A 235 -8.55 13.31 2.71
N PHE A 236 -7.32 12.80 2.83
CA PHE A 236 -6.14 13.61 2.56
C PHE A 236 -5.99 13.95 1.06
N ILE A 237 -6.16 12.96 0.17
CA ILE A 237 -6.13 13.24 -1.28
C ILE A 237 -7.25 14.21 -1.65
N LYS A 238 -8.45 14.02 -1.09
CA LYS A 238 -9.55 14.97 -1.29
C LYS A 238 -9.19 16.37 -0.80
N LEU A 239 -8.50 16.51 0.32
CA LEU A 239 -8.02 17.80 0.83
C LEU A 239 -7.07 18.48 -0.17
N VAL A 240 -6.15 17.75 -0.78
CA VAL A 240 -5.21 18.25 -1.78
C VAL A 240 -5.99 18.70 -3.05
N GLU A 241 -6.89 17.87 -3.56
CA GLU A 241 -7.64 18.15 -4.77
C GLU A 241 -8.66 19.30 -4.57
N ASP A 242 -9.35 19.35 -3.42
CA ASP A 242 -10.23 20.49 -3.04
C ASP A 242 -9.44 21.80 -2.86
N SER A 243 -8.14 21.75 -2.66
CA SER A 243 -7.27 22.93 -2.57
C SER A 243 -6.83 23.45 -3.94
N GLY A 244 -7.21 22.80 -5.04
CA GLY A 244 -6.95 23.24 -6.40
C GLY A 244 -5.76 22.56 -7.06
N ALA A 245 -5.61 21.25 -6.92
CA ALA A 245 -4.57 20.45 -7.57
C ALA A 245 -5.14 19.13 -8.11
N HIS A 246 -4.36 18.44 -8.94
CA HIS A 246 -4.59 17.05 -9.32
C HIS A 246 -3.52 16.15 -8.69
N VAL A 247 -3.89 15.18 -7.88
CA VAL A 247 -2.96 14.12 -7.44
C VAL A 247 -2.88 13.09 -8.57
N VAL A 248 -1.80 13.13 -9.35
CA VAL A 248 -1.69 12.35 -10.60
C VAL A 248 -0.90 11.07 -10.49
N VAL A 249 -0.05 10.94 -9.49
CA VAL A 249 0.71 9.71 -9.19
C VAL A 249 1.03 9.69 -7.70
N ASP A 250 1.22 8.52 -7.18
CA ASP A 250 1.61 8.33 -5.79
C ASP A 250 2.76 7.32 -5.68
N ASP A 251 3.41 7.32 -4.52
CA ASP A 251 4.29 6.27 -4.05
C ASP A 251 3.90 5.96 -2.60
N LEU A 252 2.89 5.13 -2.44
CA LEU A 252 2.26 4.76 -1.17
C LEU A 252 2.27 3.25 -0.96
N CYS A 253 2.21 2.80 0.30
CA CYS A 253 2.03 1.39 0.63
C CYS A 253 0.65 0.84 0.21
N THR A 254 -0.34 1.71 0.04
CA THR A 254 -1.65 1.43 -0.54
C THR A 254 -1.71 1.67 -2.05
N GLY A 255 -0.68 2.26 -2.63
CA GLY A 255 -0.62 2.71 -4.01
C GLY A 255 0.32 1.88 -4.90
N THR A 256 1.13 2.57 -5.69
CA THR A 256 2.00 2.00 -6.73
C THR A 256 2.90 0.87 -6.24
N ARG A 257 3.33 0.85 -4.99
CA ARG A 257 4.18 -0.22 -4.42
C ARG A 257 3.51 -1.60 -4.49
N THR A 258 2.17 -1.66 -4.50
CA THR A 258 1.44 -2.93 -4.53
C THR A 258 1.31 -3.54 -5.92
N PHE A 259 1.34 -2.72 -6.99
CA PHE A 259 0.99 -3.20 -8.34
C PHE A 259 1.94 -2.76 -9.47
N TRP A 260 2.94 -1.90 -9.22
CA TRP A 260 3.77 -1.36 -10.32
C TRP A 260 4.61 -2.44 -11.03
N GLN A 261 5.04 -3.46 -10.29
CA GLN A 261 5.85 -4.55 -10.83
C GLN A 261 5.09 -5.87 -10.83
N ASP A 262 5.20 -6.63 -11.91
CA ASP A 262 4.66 -7.97 -12.01
C ASP A 262 5.56 -9.01 -11.32
N VAL A 263 4.98 -10.16 -10.99
CA VAL A 263 5.74 -11.36 -10.66
C VAL A 263 6.20 -12.00 -11.96
N GLU A 264 7.51 -12.18 -12.13
CA GLU A 264 8.09 -12.87 -13.27
C GLU A 264 7.67 -14.35 -13.27
N ILE A 265 7.30 -14.87 -14.44
CA ILE A 265 6.99 -16.30 -14.60
C ILE A 265 8.30 -17.06 -14.75
N THR A 266 8.68 -17.76 -13.71
CA THR A 266 9.92 -18.56 -13.61
C THR A 266 9.61 -20.05 -13.58
N THR A 267 10.64 -20.90 -13.76
CA THR A 267 10.49 -22.36 -13.67
C THR A 267 9.96 -22.78 -12.31
N ASP A 268 10.57 -22.29 -11.22
CA ASP A 268 10.01 -22.36 -9.87
C ASP A 268 9.26 -21.05 -9.60
N PRO A 269 7.92 -21.05 -9.48
CA PRO A 269 7.15 -19.83 -9.32
C PRO A 269 7.45 -19.06 -8.03
N LEU A 270 8.04 -19.68 -6.99
CA LEU A 270 8.48 -18.98 -5.79
C LEU A 270 9.64 -18.02 -6.07
N ASP A 271 10.52 -18.32 -7.02
CA ASP A 271 11.65 -17.43 -7.36
C ASP A 271 11.14 -16.09 -7.92
N GLY A 272 10.09 -16.13 -8.74
CA GLY A 272 9.44 -14.93 -9.26
C GLY A 272 8.83 -14.07 -8.14
N ILE A 273 8.19 -14.71 -7.16
CA ILE A 273 7.64 -14.04 -5.97
C ILE A 273 8.75 -13.41 -5.14
N VAL A 274 9.81 -14.17 -4.83
CA VAL A 274 10.98 -13.65 -4.08
C VAL A 274 11.53 -12.41 -4.76
N LYS A 275 11.80 -12.48 -6.05
CA LYS A 275 12.36 -11.37 -6.84
C LYS A 275 11.46 -10.12 -6.77
N ARG A 276 10.15 -10.29 -7.00
CA ARG A 276 9.21 -9.18 -6.97
C ARG A 276 9.12 -8.54 -5.59
N TYR A 277 8.94 -9.32 -4.54
CA TYR A 277 8.70 -8.77 -3.20
C TYR A 277 9.94 -8.14 -2.57
N LEU A 278 11.14 -8.61 -2.92
CA LEU A 278 12.39 -7.95 -2.52
C LEU A 278 12.70 -6.69 -3.35
N SER A 279 12.15 -6.55 -4.56
CA SER A 279 12.37 -5.36 -5.41
C SER A 279 11.34 -4.25 -5.22
N ILE A 280 10.41 -4.36 -4.25
CA ILE A 280 9.49 -3.27 -3.91
C ILE A 280 10.28 -2.07 -3.40
N TYR A 281 10.10 -0.92 -4.04
CA TYR A 281 10.68 0.33 -3.56
C TYR A 281 10.01 0.75 -2.25
N CYS A 282 10.78 0.66 -1.17
CA CYS A 282 10.31 1.03 0.16
C CYS A 282 11.51 1.50 0.98
N PRO A 283 11.40 2.53 1.82
CA PRO A 283 12.49 3.02 2.66
C PRO A 283 13.16 1.94 3.52
N ARG A 284 12.40 0.93 3.94
CA ARG A 284 12.93 -0.20 4.69
C ARG A 284 13.85 -1.13 3.86
N SER A 285 13.75 -1.11 2.54
CA SER A 285 14.53 -1.99 1.67
C SER A 285 15.82 -1.30 1.23
N TYR A 286 16.97 -1.92 1.50
CA TYR A 286 18.23 -1.43 1.01
C TYR A 286 18.43 -1.81 -0.46
N ILE A 287 18.39 -0.83 -1.33
CA ILE A 287 18.83 -0.94 -2.72
C ILE A 287 20.34 -0.66 -2.75
N ALA A 288 21.07 -1.33 -3.64
CA ALA A 288 22.52 -1.21 -3.73
C ALA A 288 22.96 0.27 -3.73
N GLN A 289 23.85 0.60 -2.80
CA GLN A 289 24.37 1.95 -2.64
C GLN A 289 25.26 2.36 -3.83
N GLY A 290 25.16 3.62 -4.23
CA GLY A 290 26.05 4.22 -5.20
C GLY A 290 27.42 4.55 -4.59
N SER A 291 28.44 4.72 -5.45
CA SER A 291 29.79 5.14 -5.03
C SER A 291 29.86 6.61 -4.59
N THR A 292 28.83 7.40 -4.86
CA THR A 292 28.67 8.80 -4.44
C THR A 292 27.25 9.00 -3.93
N ARG A 293 27.02 10.06 -3.13
CA ARG A 293 25.67 10.39 -2.64
C ARG A 293 24.66 10.56 -3.78
N GLU A 294 25.05 11.19 -4.86
CA GLU A 294 24.17 11.39 -6.02
C GLU A 294 23.76 10.04 -6.64
N LYS A 295 24.71 9.13 -6.85
CA LYS A 295 24.42 7.79 -7.36
C LYS A 295 23.59 6.95 -6.39
N ASP A 296 23.81 7.11 -5.09
CA ASP A 296 23.01 6.45 -4.07
C ASP A 296 21.55 6.92 -4.12
N LEU A 297 21.34 8.24 -4.18
CA LEU A 297 19.99 8.80 -4.32
C LEU A 297 19.32 8.38 -5.63
N ASP A 298 20.05 8.33 -6.75
CA ASP A 298 19.51 7.87 -8.03
C ASP A 298 19.16 6.37 -8.01
N ASN A 299 19.98 5.54 -7.39
CA ASN A 299 19.67 4.12 -7.20
C ASN A 299 18.40 3.90 -6.34
N ARG A 300 18.24 4.69 -5.27
CA ARG A 300 17.11 4.57 -4.34
C ARG A 300 15.84 5.19 -4.89
N PHE A 301 15.90 6.34 -5.52
CA PHE A 301 14.75 7.18 -5.88
C PHE A 301 14.61 7.47 -7.38
N GLY A 302 15.48 6.97 -8.22
CA GLY A 302 15.43 7.21 -9.69
C GLY A 302 14.08 6.82 -10.33
N TYR A 303 13.34 5.90 -9.73
CA TYR A 303 11.97 5.57 -10.15
C TYR A 303 11.00 6.75 -9.94
N LEU A 304 11.16 7.57 -8.88
CA LEU A 304 10.37 8.79 -8.68
C LEU A 304 10.63 9.81 -9.79
N GLY A 305 11.89 9.92 -10.25
CA GLY A 305 12.23 10.75 -11.42
C GLY A 305 11.51 10.29 -12.70
N ARG A 306 11.26 8.98 -12.86
CA ARG A 306 10.42 8.47 -13.95
C ARG A 306 8.97 8.90 -13.76
N TYR A 307 8.40 8.76 -12.55
CA TYR A 307 7.04 9.22 -12.26
C TYR A 307 6.86 10.71 -12.53
N VAL A 308 7.83 11.54 -12.10
CA VAL A 308 7.82 13.00 -12.37
C VAL A 308 7.66 13.28 -13.87
N ARG A 309 8.48 12.64 -14.71
CA ARG A 309 8.44 12.85 -16.17
C ARG A 309 7.16 12.30 -16.80
N ASP A 310 6.81 11.04 -16.48
CA ASP A 310 5.72 10.32 -17.14
C ASP A 310 4.37 10.94 -16.81
N PHE A 311 4.19 11.42 -15.58
CA PHE A 311 2.96 12.06 -15.12
C PHE A 311 3.00 13.60 -15.17
N LYS A 312 4.09 14.19 -15.68
CA LYS A 312 4.27 15.65 -15.81
C LYS A 312 3.96 16.36 -14.50
N VAL A 313 4.67 15.97 -13.46
CA VAL A 313 4.49 16.46 -12.08
C VAL A 313 5.01 17.89 -11.96
N ASP A 314 4.23 18.80 -11.37
CA ASP A 314 4.59 20.20 -11.10
C ASP A 314 5.14 20.37 -9.66
N GLY A 315 4.74 19.50 -8.73
CA GLY A 315 5.18 19.52 -7.35
C GLY A 315 4.95 18.21 -6.63
N ALA A 316 5.63 18.02 -5.51
CA ALA A 316 5.49 16.81 -4.69
C ALA A 316 5.08 17.13 -3.25
N ILE A 317 4.18 16.32 -2.69
CA ILE A 317 3.81 16.35 -1.29
C ILE A 317 4.30 15.06 -0.64
N LEU A 318 5.16 15.17 0.36
CA LEU A 318 5.58 14.08 1.22
C LEU A 318 4.67 14.07 2.45
N TYR A 319 3.75 13.11 2.50
CA TYR A 319 2.82 12.92 3.60
C TYR A 319 3.37 11.87 4.57
N ILE A 320 3.83 12.34 5.71
CA ILE A 320 4.49 11.52 6.71
C ILE A 320 3.57 11.41 7.94
N LEU A 321 3.27 10.19 8.33
CA LEU A 321 2.60 9.95 9.61
C LEU A 321 3.61 10.15 10.73
N ARG A 322 3.25 10.90 11.76
CA ARG A 322 4.09 11.10 12.94
C ARG A 322 4.51 9.75 13.53
N TYR A 323 5.75 9.65 13.98
CA TYR A 323 6.34 8.40 14.49
C TYR A 323 6.44 7.26 13.45
N CYS A 324 6.40 7.59 12.17
CA CYS A 324 6.74 6.64 11.11
C CYS A 324 8.23 6.77 10.78
N ASP A 325 9.10 6.23 11.65
CA ASP A 325 10.56 6.37 11.58
C ASP A 325 11.11 6.11 10.17
N THR A 326 10.62 5.06 9.52
CA THR A 326 11.07 4.67 8.18
C THR A 326 10.92 5.81 7.17
N TYR A 327 9.79 6.53 7.18
CA TYR A 327 9.51 7.61 6.23
C TYR A 327 10.04 8.96 6.72
N GLU A 328 10.07 9.20 8.03
CA GLU A 328 10.68 10.39 8.59
C GLU A 328 12.18 10.46 8.27
N MET A 329 12.89 9.33 8.40
CA MET A 329 14.32 9.23 8.09
C MET A 329 14.63 9.37 6.59
N ASP A 330 13.72 8.94 5.72
CA ASP A 330 13.92 8.98 4.27
C ASP A 330 13.48 10.30 3.63
N ALA A 331 12.57 11.04 4.28
CA ALA A 331 11.98 12.26 3.73
C ALA A 331 13.00 13.34 3.31
N PRO A 332 14.09 13.61 4.04
CA PRO A 332 15.12 14.55 3.60
C PRO A 332 15.78 14.13 2.29
N ASP A 333 16.08 12.84 2.13
CA ASP A 333 16.73 12.30 0.94
C ASP A 333 15.81 12.36 -0.29
N VAL A 334 14.53 11.99 -0.12
CA VAL A 334 13.50 12.10 -1.17
C VAL A 334 13.30 13.56 -1.59
N ARG A 335 13.21 14.47 -0.61
CA ARG A 335 13.12 15.92 -0.87
C ARG A 335 14.28 16.42 -1.70
N ASP A 336 15.51 16.08 -1.30
CA ASP A 336 16.72 16.55 -1.96
C ASP A 336 16.82 15.95 -3.38
N PHE A 337 16.48 14.68 -3.55
CA PHE A 337 16.42 14.05 -4.87
C PHE A 337 15.41 14.75 -5.80
N LEU A 338 14.19 15.00 -5.35
CA LEU A 338 13.16 15.65 -6.15
C LEU A 338 13.50 17.11 -6.48
N ARG A 339 14.06 17.86 -5.51
CA ARG A 339 14.55 19.24 -5.75
C ARG A 339 15.66 19.31 -6.77
N ASN A 340 16.56 18.34 -6.78
CA ASN A 340 17.61 18.22 -7.80
C ASN A 340 17.03 17.93 -9.20
N GLN A 341 15.82 17.39 -9.27
CA GLN A 341 15.04 17.24 -10.53
C GLN A 341 14.21 18.49 -10.88
N GLY A 342 14.34 19.58 -10.12
CA GLY A 342 13.59 20.81 -10.32
C GLY A 342 12.15 20.78 -9.78
N ILE A 343 11.80 19.78 -8.96
CA ILE A 343 10.44 19.62 -8.41
C ILE A 343 10.36 20.24 -7.01
N PRO A 344 9.51 21.27 -6.80
CA PRO A 344 9.19 21.79 -5.48
C PRO A 344 8.58 20.70 -4.58
N VAL A 345 8.96 20.72 -3.29
CA VAL A 345 8.54 19.69 -2.33
C VAL A 345 7.98 20.31 -1.07
N LEU A 346 6.79 19.90 -0.70
CA LEU A 346 6.14 20.17 0.59
C LEU A 346 6.19 18.91 1.47
N ILE A 347 6.73 19.00 2.68
CA ILE A 347 6.67 17.93 3.68
C ILE A 347 5.56 18.26 4.66
N LEU A 348 4.64 17.32 4.87
CA LEU A 348 3.54 17.41 5.82
C LEU A 348 3.61 16.24 6.80
N GLU A 349 3.52 16.53 8.08
CA GLU A 349 3.32 15.55 9.14
C GLU A 349 1.86 15.53 9.56
N ASP A 350 1.32 14.35 9.86
CA ASP A 350 -0.04 14.17 10.31
C ASP A 350 -0.15 13.09 11.40
N ASP A 351 -1.12 13.26 12.29
CA ASP A 351 -1.41 12.35 13.41
C ASP A 351 -2.44 11.26 13.06
N TYR A 352 -2.70 11.05 11.78
CA TYR A 352 -3.72 10.10 11.32
C TYR A 352 -5.11 10.44 11.86
N THR A 353 -5.47 11.73 11.84
CA THR A 353 -6.77 12.23 12.28
C THR A 353 -7.28 13.32 11.33
N LEU A 354 -8.60 13.57 11.32
CA LEU A 354 -9.19 14.67 10.54
C LEU A 354 -9.11 16.04 11.24
N THR A 355 -8.63 16.09 12.49
CA THR A 355 -8.62 17.33 13.27
C THR A 355 -7.58 18.33 12.78
N SER A 356 -6.49 17.87 12.20
CA SER A 356 -5.40 18.68 11.63
C SER A 356 -5.71 19.26 10.24
N SER A 357 -6.85 18.90 9.64
CA SER A 357 -7.20 19.20 8.22
C SER A 357 -7.14 20.69 7.87
N GLY A 358 -7.49 21.59 8.81
CA GLY A 358 -7.41 23.04 8.60
C GLY A 358 -5.97 23.55 8.43
N GLN A 359 -5.05 23.09 9.27
CA GLN A 359 -3.62 23.46 9.18
C GLN A 359 -2.98 22.88 7.92
N LEU A 360 -3.28 21.63 7.60
CA LEU A 360 -2.80 20.98 6.37
C LEU A 360 -3.30 21.73 5.14
N ARG A 361 -4.59 22.12 5.09
CA ARG A 361 -5.17 22.92 4.02
C ARG A 361 -4.40 24.21 3.76
N THR A 362 -4.13 24.99 4.81
CA THR A 362 -3.40 26.27 4.67
C THR A 362 -2.00 26.05 4.09
N ARG A 363 -1.28 25.02 4.54
CA ARG A 363 0.07 24.71 4.01
C ARG A 363 0.03 24.22 2.57
N ILE A 364 -0.98 23.41 2.22
CA ILE A 364 -1.19 22.93 0.84
C ILE A 364 -1.49 24.11 -0.08
N GLN A 365 -2.43 25.01 0.30
CA GLN A 365 -2.78 26.18 -0.51
C GLN A 365 -1.58 27.08 -0.76
N ALA A 366 -0.81 27.43 0.28
CA ALA A 366 0.41 28.22 0.12
C ALA A 366 1.45 27.55 -0.80
N PHE A 367 1.57 26.22 -0.75
CA PHE A 367 2.44 25.47 -1.65
C PHE A 367 1.94 25.52 -3.10
N LEU A 368 0.64 25.34 -3.31
CA LEU A 368 0.05 25.39 -4.66
C LEU A 368 0.17 26.79 -5.29
N GLU A 369 -0.03 27.86 -4.51
CA GLU A 369 0.21 29.24 -4.96
C GLU A 369 1.66 29.49 -5.41
N MET A 370 2.63 28.81 -4.79
CA MET A 370 4.04 28.95 -5.15
C MET A 370 4.41 28.25 -6.45
N ILE A 371 3.68 27.18 -6.84
CA ILE A 371 4.00 26.35 -8.01
C ILE A 371 3.07 26.57 -9.22
N SER A 372 2.05 27.44 -9.07
CA SER A 372 1.04 27.78 -10.11
C SER A 372 1.56 28.71 -11.17
#